data_e6fee127677219994738e4b22ee77614
#
_entry.id   e6fee127677219994738e4b22ee77614
#
_cell.length_a   1.000
_cell.length_b   1.000
_cell.length_c   1.000
_cell.angle_alpha   90.00
_cell.angle_beta   90.00
_cell.angle_gamma   90.00
#
_symmetry.space_group_name_H-M   'P 1'
#
loop_
_entity.id
_entity.type
_entity.pdbx_description
1 polymer ?
#
loop_
_entity_poly.entity_id
_entity_poly.type
_entity_poly.pdbx_seq_one_letter_code
_entity_poly.pdbx_strand_id
1 'polypeptide(L)'
;MNIYKFHSNPDELIGHTSRNFYFGDEAKELILQGKEVTKVIGTLYLSGTPITALPDNLTVQGDLYLDGTAITALPDNLTVGGTLVLSGTAITALPDNLTVHEDLYLNGTPIRSLPDNLTVGGNLDLSGTQITALPDNLTVHGNLNLNDTPITALPDNLT
;
A
#
# COMPACT_ATOMS: atom_id res chain seq x y z
N MET A 1 34.87 -5.43 -2.40
CA MET A 1 33.92 -5.68 -3.49
C MET A 1 33.31 -7.07 -3.24
N ASN A 2 32.22 -7.12 -2.43
CA ASN A 2 31.56 -8.38 -2.06
C ASN A 2 30.32 -8.54 -2.93
N ILE A 3 30.45 -9.40 -3.94
CA ILE A 3 29.33 -9.79 -4.80
C ILE A 3 28.66 -10.99 -4.12
N TYR A 4 27.55 -10.76 -3.42
CA TYR A 4 26.68 -11.86 -2.99
C TYR A 4 25.92 -12.37 -4.21
N LYS A 5 26.45 -13.42 -4.88
CA LYS A 5 25.65 -14.21 -5.82
C LYS A 5 24.74 -15.11 -4.98
N PHE A 6 23.48 -14.72 -4.84
CA PHE A 6 22.45 -15.66 -4.38
C PHE A 6 22.13 -16.61 -5.54
N HIS A 7 22.51 -17.88 -5.41
CA HIS A 7 22.01 -18.95 -6.26
C HIS A 7 20.59 -19.25 -5.79
N SER A 8 19.62 -18.86 -6.61
CA SER A 8 18.22 -19.21 -6.42
C SER A 8 18.01 -20.67 -6.85
N ASN A 9 18.15 -21.59 -5.91
CA ASN A 9 17.54 -22.92 -6.03
C ASN A 9 16.41 -22.99 -4.99
N PRO A 10 15.12 -22.95 -5.39
CA PRO A 10 14.01 -22.99 -4.46
C PRO A 10 13.90 -24.26 -3.62
N ASP A 11 14.57 -25.36 -4.04
CA ASP A 11 14.44 -26.68 -3.43
C ASP A 11 15.49 -26.98 -2.35
N GLU A 12 16.44 -26.09 -2.10
CA GLU A 12 17.54 -26.32 -1.14
C GLU A 12 17.31 -25.75 0.26
N LEU A 13 16.14 -25.17 0.53
CA LEU A 13 15.78 -24.62 1.84
C LEU A 13 14.89 -25.58 2.66
N ILE A 14 15.29 -26.87 2.73
CA ILE A 14 14.80 -27.79 3.76
C ILE A 14 15.69 -27.65 5.00
N GLY A 15 15.56 -26.51 5.64
CA GLY A 15 16.13 -26.23 6.94
C GLY A 15 15.33 -25.09 7.55
N HIS A 16 14.41 -25.42 8.44
CA HIS A 16 13.54 -24.49 9.15
C HIS A 16 14.32 -23.39 9.87
N THR A 17 14.60 -22.30 9.18
CA THR A 17 14.72 -21.01 9.81
C THR A 17 13.59 -20.17 9.25
N SER A 18 12.53 -19.97 10.03
CA SER A 18 11.47 -19.01 9.74
C SER A 18 12.13 -17.65 9.61
N ARG A 19 12.45 -17.24 8.39
CA ARG A 19 12.85 -15.85 8.14
C ARG A 19 11.65 -14.97 8.42
N ASN A 20 11.81 -14.03 9.32
CA ASN A 20 10.75 -13.09 9.65
C ASN A 20 10.67 -11.91 8.67
N PHE A 21 11.50 -11.90 7.62
CA PHE A 21 11.53 -10.80 6.63
C PHE A 21 12.09 -11.27 5.28
N TYR A 22 11.73 -10.57 4.21
CA TYR A 22 12.15 -10.78 2.82
C TYR A 22 12.55 -9.45 2.19
N PHE A 23 13.43 -9.46 1.19
CA PHE A 23 13.71 -8.29 0.36
C PHE A 23 12.68 -8.20 -0.78
N GLY A 24 12.49 -6.99 -1.34
CA GLY A 24 11.42 -6.68 -2.26
C GLY A 24 11.22 -7.69 -3.40
N ASP A 25 12.29 -8.06 -4.12
CA ASP A 25 12.20 -9.01 -5.25
C ASP A 25 11.85 -10.43 -4.78
N GLU A 26 12.44 -10.91 -3.68
CA GLU A 26 12.13 -12.21 -3.09
C GLU A 26 10.69 -12.25 -2.57
N ALA A 27 10.26 -11.19 -1.87
CA ALA A 27 8.90 -11.04 -1.38
C ALA A 27 7.88 -11.06 -2.52
N LYS A 28 8.16 -10.35 -3.61
CA LYS A 28 7.32 -10.33 -4.82
C LYS A 28 7.09 -11.74 -5.36
N GLU A 29 8.16 -12.52 -5.57
CA GLU A 29 8.06 -13.88 -6.09
C GLU A 29 7.23 -14.78 -5.17
N LEU A 30 7.42 -14.68 -3.85
CA LEU A 30 6.67 -15.46 -2.86
C LEU A 30 5.19 -15.07 -2.85
N ILE A 31 4.87 -13.78 -2.88
CA ILE A 31 3.50 -13.27 -2.91
C ILE A 31 2.78 -13.72 -4.18
N LEU A 32 3.44 -13.64 -5.35
CA LEU A 32 2.88 -14.12 -6.62
C LEU A 32 2.62 -15.64 -6.63
N GLN A 33 3.34 -16.41 -5.82
CA GLN A 33 3.12 -17.85 -5.59
C GLN A 33 2.06 -18.13 -4.52
N GLY A 34 1.43 -17.09 -3.93
CA GLY A 34 0.46 -17.24 -2.85
C GLY A 34 1.07 -17.67 -1.52
N LYS A 35 2.38 -17.41 -1.32
CA LYS A 35 3.07 -17.69 -0.06
C LYS A 35 2.83 -16.57 0.94
N GLU A 36 2.83 -16.94 2.22
CA GLU A 36 2.71 -15.99 3.31
C GLU A 36 4.00 -15.16 3.45
N VAL A 37 3.85 -13.83 3.39
CA VAL A 37 4.92 -12.85 3.61
C VAL A 37 4.39 -11.80 4.57
N THR A 38 4.99 -11.66 5.74
CA THR A 38 4.53 -10.70 6.76
C THR A 38 5.40 -9.45 6.84
N LYS A 39 6.66 -9.52 6.36
CA LYS A 39 7.57 -8.37 6.41
C LYS A 39 8.48 -8.29 5.20
N VAL A 40 8.52 -7.10 4.58
CA VAL A 40 9.39 -6.76 3.46
C VAL A 40 10.35 -5.67 3.86
N ILE A 41 11.64 -5.90 3.62
CA ILE A 41 12.71 -4.91 3.77
C ILE A 41 12.90 -4.19 2.43
N GLY A 42 12.79 -2.86 2.45
CA GLY A 42 12.85 -2.02 1.26
C GLY A 42 11.52 -1.95 0.52
N THR A 43 11.59 -1.58 -0.74
CA THR A 43 10.42 -1.33 -1.60
C THR A 43 9.88 -2.63 -2.22
N LEU A 44 8.57 -2.76 -2.30
CA LEU A 44 7.86 -3.87 -2.94
C LEU A 44 7.15 -3.39 -4.21
N TYR A 45 7.64 -3.83 -5.37
CA TYR A 45 7.09 -3.50 -6.69
C TYR A 45 6.15 -4.60 -7.19
N LEU A 46 4.84 -4.37 -7.11
CA LEU A 46 3.80 -5.28 -7.61
C LEU A 46 2.99 -4.66 -8.77
N SER A 47 3.34 -3.45 -9.22
CA SER A 47 2.65 -2.77 -10.33
C SER A 47 2.52 -3.67 -11.56
N GLY A 48 1.31 -3.68 -12.16
CA GLY A 48 1.01 -4.45 -13.36
C GLY A 48 1.06 -5.98 -13.20
N THR A 49 1.23 -6.50 -11.98
CA THR A 49 1.16 -7.95 -11.72
C THR A 49 -0.29 -8.42 -11.61
N PRO A 50 -0.58 -9.72 -11.83
CA PRO A 50 -1.94 -10.26 -11.76
C PRO A 50 -2.43 -10.48 -10.32
N ILE A 51 -1.80 -9.85 -9.33
CA ILE A 51 -2.19 -10.02 -7.92
C ILE A 51 -3.59 -9.46 -7.67
N THR A 52 -4.38 -10.18 -6.87
CA THR A 52 -5.74 -9.80 -6.46
C THR A 52 -5.87 -9.52 -4.97
N ALA A 53 -4.91 -9.97 -4.17
CA ALA A 53 -4.86 -9.75 -2.72
C ALA A 53 -3.42 -9.73 -2.21
N LEU A 54 -3.18 -9.02 -1.13
CA LEU A 54 -1.94 -9.04 -0.36
C LEU A 54 -2.05 -10.01 0.82
N PRO A 55 -0.93 -10.54 1.35
CA PRO A 55 -0.92 -11.30 2.59
C PRO A 55 -1.43 -10.47 3.78
N ASP A 56 -2.09 -11.11 4.74
CA ASP A 56 -2.53 -10.46 5.98
C ASP A 56 -1.34 -9.98 6.83
N ASN A 57 -1.57 -8.87 7.57
CA ASN A 57 -0.58 -8.25 8.46
C ASN A 57 0.75 -7.90 7.77
N LEU A 58 0.71 -7.58 6.47
CA LEU A 58 1.91 -7.22 5.71
C LEU A 58 2.50 -5.91 6.21
N THR A 59 3.80 -5.90 6.47
CA THR A 59 4.60 -4.71 6.72
C THR A 59 5.64 -4.55 5.61
N VAL A 60 5.60 -3.43 4.89
CA VAL A 60 6.61 -3.03 3.90
C VAL A 60 7.37 -1.85 4.49
N GLN A 61 8.69 -1.98 4.71
CA GLN A 61 9.49 -0.90 5.33
C GLN A 61 9.77 0.27 4.38
N GLY A 62 9.79 0.03 3.08
CA GLY A 62 9.89 1.06 2.03
C GLY A 62 8.54 1.31 1.37
N ASP A 63 8.57 1.60 0.08
CA ASP A 63 7.39 1.88 -0.72
C ASP A 63 6.66 0.61 -1.15
N LEU A 64 5.35 0.73 -1.39
CA LEU A 64 4.52 -0.32 -1.95
C LEU A 64 3.80 0.19 -3.21
N TYR A 65 4.13 -0.39 -4.36
CA TYR A 65 3.55 -0.06 -5.65
C TYR A 65 2.56 -1.14 -6.09
N LEU A 66 1.29 -0.78 -6.25
CA LEU A 66 0.17 -1.66 -6.62
C LEU A 66 -0.62 -1.18 -7.83
N ASP A 67 -0.20 -0.09 -8.46
CA ASP A 67 -0.86 0.47 -9.65
C ASP A 67 -0.95 -0.57 -10.78
N GLY A 68 -2.08 -0.57 -11.49
CA GLY A 68 -2.32 -1.53 -12.57
C GLY A 68 -2.50 -2.99 -12.14
N THR A 69 -2.68 -3.26 -10.84
CA THR A 69 -3.06 -4.59 -10.34
C THR A 69 -4.57 -4.76 -10.29
N ALA A 70 -5.04 -6.00 -10.15
CA ALA A 70 -6.46 -6.33 -10.00
C ALA A 70 -6.93 -6.34 -8.54
N ILE A 71 -6.18 -5.67 -7.64
CA ILE A 71 -6.51 -5.64 -6.22
C ILE A 71 -7.78 -4.81 -5.97
N THR A 72 -8.68 -5.30 -5.13
CA THR A 72 -9.95 -4.65 -4.79
C THR A 72 -10.06 -4.27 -3.32
N ALA A 73 -9.20 -4.84 -2.47
CA ALA A 73 -9.13 -4.54 -1.04
C ALA A 73 -7.69 -4.68 -0.55
N LEU A 74 -7.36 -3.95 0.50
CA LEU A 74 -6.12 -4.11 1.26
C LEU A 74 -6.38 -4.97 2.50
N PRO A 75 -5.39 -5.75 2.97
CA PRO A 75 -5.53 -6.50 4.22
C PRO A 75 -5.56 -5.56 5.43
N ASP A 76 -6.20 -6.01 6.50
CA ASP A 76 -6.14 -5.33 7.79
C ASP A 76 -4.70 -5.25 8.30
N ASN A 77 -4.40 -4.18 9.05
CA ASN A 77 -3.07 -3.92 9.64
C ASN A 77 -1.92 -3.81 8.61
N LEU A 78 -2.22 -3.44 7.35
CA LEU A 78 -1.17 -3.09 6.38
C LEU A 78 -0.38 -1.89 6.89
N THR A 79 0.94 -2.03 6.93
CA THR A 79 1.86 -0.95 7.28
C THR A 79 2.85 -0.70 6.15
N VAL A 80 2.93 0.54 5.67
CA VAL A 80 3.85 0.98 4.63
C VAL A 80 4.72 2.10 5.19
N GLY A 81 6.04 1.84 5.29
CA GLY A 81 7.02 2.79 5.83
C GLY A 81 7.41 3.92 4.88
N GLY A 82 7.11 3.78 3.60
CA GLY A 82 7.27 4.78 2.55
C GLY A 82 5.94 5.15 1.91
N THR A 83 5.96 5.32 0.61
CA THR A 83 4.81 5.67 -0.24
C THR A 83 3.96 4.44 -0.59
N LEU A 84 2.64 4.60 -0.55
CA LEU A 84 1.67 3.61 -1.05
C LEU A 84 1.03 4.11 -2.33
N VAL A 85 1.22 3.38 -3.44
CA VAL A 85 0.64 3.71 -4.75
C VAL A 85 -0.45 2.71 -5.11
N LEU A 86 -1.69 3.20 -5.18
CA LEU A 86 -2.91 2.45 -5.52
C LEU A 86 -3.63 3.04 -6.75
N SER A 87 -2.97 3.96 -7.45
CA SER A 87 -3.56 4.70 -8.57
C SER A 87 -4.18 3.77 -9.61
N GLY A 88 -5.43 4.05 -10.00
CA GLY A 88 -6.16 3.30 -11.01
C GLY A 88 -6.51 1.85 -10.65
N THR A 89 -6.33 1.42 -9.39
CA THR A 89 -6.83 0.12 -8.93
C THR A 89 -8.34 0.14 -8.70
N ALA A 90 -8.94 -1.03 -8.51
CA ALA A 90 -10.38 -1.18 -8.25
C ALA A 90 -10.73 -1.11 -6.74
N ILE A 91 -9.85 -0.52 -5.92
CA ILE A 91 -10.09 -0.37 -4.47
C ILE A 91 -11.27 0.57 -4.22
N THR A 92 -12.21 0.13 -3.37
CA THR A 92 -13.40 0.88 -2.99
C THR A 92 -13.37 1.43 -1.57
N ALA A 93 -12.51 0.88 -0.71
CA ALA A 93 -12.32 1.29 0.69
C ALA A 93 -10.90 0.99 1.16
N LEU A 94 -10.45 1.71 2.16
CA LEU A 94 -9.21 1.43 2.90
C LEU A 94 -9.55 0.80 4.26
N PRO A 95 -8.70 -0.09 4.81
CA PRO A 95 -8.89 -0.64 6.15
C PRO A 95 -8.65 0.44 7.22
N ASP A 96 -9.37 0.37 8.34
CA ASP A 96 -9.30 1.36 9.44
C ASP A 96 -7.91 1.45 10.09
N ASN A 97 -7.13 0.38 10.01
CA ASN A 97 -5.80 0.28 10.61
C ASN A 97 -4.66 0.47 9.59
N LEU A 98 -4.95 1.06 8.42
CA LEU A 98 -3.92 1.37 7.43
C LEU A 98 -2.93 2.41 7.98
N THR A 99 -1.64 2.12 7.86
CA THR A 99 -0.57 3.05 8.21
C THR A 99 0.31 3.33 7.00
N VAL A 100 0.42 4.61 6.60
CA VAL A 100 1.29 5.09 5.51
C VAL A 100 2.14 6.25 6.05
N HIS A 101 3.47 6.06 6.08
CA HIS A 101 4.36 7.05 6.68
C HIS A 101 4.77 8.18 5.74
N GLU A 102 4.63 7.98 4.42
CA GLU A 102 4.91 9.00 3.40
C GLU A 102 3.66 9.27 2.56
N ASP A 103 3.77 9.28 1.22
CA ASP A 103 2.68 9.64 0.32
C ASP A 103 1.66 8.50 0.13
N LEU A 104 0.39 8.88 -0.07
CA LEU A 104 -0.69 7.96 -0.45
C LEU A 104 -1.34 8.43 -1.75
N TYR A 105 -1.21 7.63 -2.81
CA TYR A 105 -1.78 7.87 -4.12
C TYR A 105 -2.99 6.97 -4.36
N LEU A 106 -4.19 7.57 -4.41
CA LEU A 106 -5.48 6.91 -4.66
C LEU A 106 -6.16 7.44 -5.92
N ASN A 107 -5.47 8.26 -6.70
CA ASN A 107 -6.03 8.92 -7.86
C ASN A 107 -6.61 7.91 -8.86
N GLY A 108 -7.81 8.23 -9.37
CA GLY A 108 -8.53 7.38 -10.32
C GLY A 108 -9.09 6.07 -9.75
N THR A 109 -9.09 5.88 -8.42
CA THR A 109 -9.75 4.73 -7.78
C THR A 109 -11.24 5.01 -7.55
N PRO A 110 -12.11 3.99 -7.47
CA PRO A 110 -13.53 4.15 -7.18
C PRO A 110 -13.84 4.36 -5.69
N ILE A 111 -12.85 4.76 -4.90
CA ILE A 111 -13.02 4.99 -3.45
C ILE A 111 -14.05 6.09 -3.18
N ARG A 112 -14.91 5.91 -2.15
CA ARG A 112 -16.00 6.82 -1.82
C ARG A 112 -15.87 7.44 -0.42
N SER A 113 -15.05 6.85 0.44
CA SER A 113 -14.79 7.32 1.81
C SER A 113 -13.41 6.93 2.27
N LEU A 114 -12.87 7.66 3.22
CA LEU A 114 -11.64 7.35 3.94
C LEU A 114 -11.97 6.91 5.37
N PRO A 115 -11.10 6.12 6.03
CA PRO A 115 -11.23 5.82 7.46
C PRO A 115 -11.18 7.08 8.33
N ASP A 116 -11.92 7.11 9.44
CA ASP A 116 -12.10 8.29 10.28
C ASP A 116 -10.79 8.87 10.86
N ASN A 117 -9.79 8.06 11.12
CA ASN A 117 -8.53 8.49 11.73
C ASN A 117 -7.33 8.29 10.79
N LEU A 118 -7.54 8.37 9.48
CA LEU A 118 -6.46 8.21 8.52
C LEU A 118 -5.40 9.30 8.72
N THR A 119 -4.16 8.88 8.87
CA THR A 119 -2.98 9.76 8.91
C THR A 119 -2.06 9.41 7.75
N VAL A 120 -1.70 10.42 6.96
CA VAL A 120 -0.76 10.32 5.85
C VAL A 120 0.43 11.23 6.16
N GLY A 121 1.63 10.65 6.24
CA GLY A 121 2.85 11.39 6.62
C GLY A 121 3.40 12.31 5.53
N GLY A 122 2.97 12.14 4.28
CA GLY A 122 3.30 12.98 3.13
C GLY A 122 2.08 13.51 2.43
N ASN A 123 2.06 13.44 1.10
CA ASN A 123 0.97 13.92 0.25
C ASN A 123 -0.17 12.87 0.16
N LEU A 124 -1.39 13.35 0.03
CA LEU A 124 -2.58 12.54 -0.27
C LEU A 124 -3.17 12.96 -1.61
N ASP A 125 -3.15 12.07 -2.60
CA ASP A 125 -3.77 12.30 -3.89
C ASP A 125 -5.07 11.50 -4.03
N LEU A 126 -6.19 12.23 -4.02
CA LEU A 126 -7.56 11.72 -4.21
C LEU A 126 -8.16 12.13 -5.55
N SER A 127 -7.34 12.69 -6.46
CA SER A 127 -7.86 13.22 -7.71
C SER A 127 -8.59 12.15 -8.54
N GLY A 128 -9.73 12.56 -9.14
CA GLY A 128 -10.56 11.66 -9.95
C GLY A 128 -11.27 10.55 -9.16
N THR A 129 -11.28 10.59 -7.82
CA THR A 129 -12.05 9.66 -6.99
C THR A 129 -13.52 10.06 -6.84
N GLN A 130 -14.34 9.19 -6.26
CA GLN A 130 -15.77 9.42 -6.00
C GLN A 130 -16.05 9.88 -4.57
N ILE A 131 -15.03 10.39 -3.86
CA ILE A 131 -15.16 10.88 -2.48
C ILE A 131 -16.03 12.15 -2.47
N THR A 132 -17.04 12.18 -1.60
CA THR A 132 -17.96 13.31 -1.42
C THR A 132 -17.71 14.12 -0.16
N ALA A 133 -17.02 13.53 0.82
CA ALA A 133 -16.64 14.16 2.09
C ALA A 133 -15.34 13.56 2.62
N LEU A 134 -14.59 14.35 3.37
CA LEU A 134 -13.43 13.92 4.14
C LEU A 134 -13.82 13.67 5.60
N PRO A 135 -13.18 12.72 6.30
CA PRO A 135 -13.43 12.53 7.73
C PRO A 135 -12.87 13.71 8.55
N ASP A 136 -13.52 14.04 9.67
CA ASP A 136 -13.14 15.17 10.53
C ASP A 136 -11.74 15.05 11.14
N ASN A 137 -11.24 13.83 11.33
CA ASN A 137 -9.93 13.57 11.93
C ASN A 137 -8.87 13.18 10.90
N LEU A 138 -9.06 13.50 9.62
CA LEU A 138 -8.05 13.29 8.59
C LEU A 138 -6.83 14.17 8.86
N THR A 139 -5.65 13.57 8.90
CA THR A 139 -4.38 14.28 9.02
C THR A 139 -3.52 14.02 7.80
N VAL A 140 -3.10 15.09 7.11
CA VAL A 140 -2.19 15.04 5.95
C VAL A 140 -1.05 16.01 6.19
N HIS A 141 0.18 15.50 6.37
CA HIS A 141 1.33 16.35 6.64
C HIS A 141 1.90 17.05 5.39
N GLY A 142 1.53 16.59 4.20
CA GLY A 142 1.92 17.18 2.91
C GLY A 142 0.75 17.89 2.21
N ASN A 143 0.72 17.77 0.89
CA ASN A 143 -0.33 18.35 0.06
C ASN A 143 -1.52 17.39 -0.08
N LEU A 144 -2.72 17.94 -0.09
CA LEU A 144 -3.97 17.24 -0.40
C LEU A 144 -4.45 17.64 -1.79
N ASN A 145 -4.54 16.66 -2.72
CA ASN A 145 -5.05 16.87 -4.06
C ASN A 145 -6.47 16.31 -4.18
N LEU A 146 -7.45 17.19 -4.43
CA LEU A 146 -8.87 16.89 -4.57
C LEU A 146 -9.42 17.23 -5.97
N ASN A 147 -8.54 17.40 -6.96
CA ASN A 147 -8.96 17.71 -8.32
C ASN A 147 -9.93 16.64 -8.86
N ASP A 148 -10.94 17.06 -9.59
CA ASP A 148 -11.93 16.16 -10.21
C ASP A 148 -12.64 15.23 -9.20
N THR A 149 -12.78 15.65 -7.94
CA THR A 149 -13.62 15.00 -6.93
C THR A 149 -14.96 15.73 -6.76
N PRO A 150 -16.03 15.05 -6.33
CA PRO A 150 -17.32 15.69 -6.05
C PRO A 150 -17.37 16.38 -4.67
N ILE A 151 -16.25 16.58 -3.98
CA ILE A 151 -16.18 17.28 -2.69
C ILE A 151 -16.59 18.74 -2.87
N THR A 152 -17.50 19.21 -2.03
CA THR A 152 -17.99 20.60 -2.03
C THR A 152 -17.64 21.38 -0.77
N ALA A 153 -17.21 20.71 0.29
CA ALA A 153 -16.81 21.32 1.55
C ALA A 153 -15.68 20.53 2.21
N LEU A 154 -14.81 21.21 2.91
CA LEU A 154 -13.75 20.60 3.74
C LEU A 154 -14.20 20.57 5.21
N PRO A 155 -13.77 19.59 6.00
CA PRO A 155 -14.03 19.56 7.43
C PRO A 155 -13.29 20.70 8.15
N ASP A 156 -13.89 21.22 9.23
CA ASP A 156 -13.35 22.36 9.99
C ASP A 156 -12.00 22.03 10.67
N ASN A 157 -11.75 20.77 10.94
CA ASN A 157 -10.57 20.27 11.69
C ASN A 157 -9.51 19.60 10.80
N LEU A 158 -9.51 19.84 9.49
CA LEU A 158 -8.50 19.32 8.59
C LEU A 158 -7.11 19.86 8.94
N THR A 159 -6.13 18.99 9.18
CA THR A 159 -4.74 19.36 9.52
C THR A 159 -3.71 18.62 8.64
#